data_6718096a5bd57d787a0bd65a74af79a2
#
_entry.id   6718096a5bd57d787a0bd65a74af79a2
#
_cell.length_a   1.000
_cell.length_b   1.000
_cell.length_c   1.000
_cell.angle_alpha   90.00
_cell.angle_beta   90.00
_cell.angle_gamma   90.00
#
_symmetry.space_group_name_H-M   'P 1'
#
loop_
_entity.id
_entity.type
_entity.pdbx_description
1 polymer ?
#
loop_
_entity_poly.entity_id
_entity_poly.type
_entity_poly.pdbx_seq_one_letter_code
_entity_poly.pdbx_strand_id
1 'polypeptide(L)'
;MLMTSFKNQNLWGVTMVELRAITEDNFLDAFHLKLAPGQESFVSHPIRSLAQAYVYREQCQPFGIYAEGKMVGYVMVIYDYDVPEYDIWHMMIDESMQ
;
A
#
# COMPACT_ATOMS: atom_id res chain seq x y z
N MET A 1 -6.48 14.72 0.41
CA MET A 1 -5.71 13.49 0.64
C MET A 1 -6.00 12.93 2.02
N LEU A 2 -6.30 11.67 2.09
CA LEU A 2 -6.55 11.01 3.37
C LEU A 2 -5.29 10.38 3.90
N MET A 3 -5.05 10.58 5.17
CA MET A 3 -4.02 9.86 5.90
C MET A 3 -4.70 9.15 7.07
N THR A 4 -4.50 7.84 7.14
CA THR A 4 -5.09 7.01 8.17
C THR A 4 -3.98 6.40 9.02
N SER A 5 -4.10 6.54 10.32
CA SER A 5 -3.13 6.00 11.27
C SER A 5 -3.79 4.92 12.11
N PHE A 6 -3.06 3.84 12.33
CA PHE A 6 -3.48 2.73 13.16
C PHE A 6 -2.46 2.49 14.25
N LYS A 7 -2.95 2.12 15.42
CA LYS A 7 -2.09 1.64 16.49
C LYS A 7 -2.25 0.14 16.60
N ASN A 8 -1.14 -0.56 16.50
CA ASN A 8 -1.11 -2.00 16.67
C ASN A 8 -0.42 -2.33 17.98
N GLN A 9 -1.18 -2.88 18.94
CA GLN A 9 -0.64 -3.31 20.21
C GLN A 9 -0.19 -4.76 20.13
N ASN A 10 1.01 -5.02 20.63
CA ASN A 10 1.51 -6.38 20.79
C ASN A 10 2.14 -6.51 22.18
N LEU A 11 2.71 -7.67 22.48
CA LEU A 11 3.33 -7.92 23.78
C LEU A 11 4.54 -7.00 24.06
N TRP A 12 5.06 -6.35 23.05
CA TRP A 12 6.30 -5.57 23.14
C TRP A 12 6.05 -4.07 23.08
N GLY A 13 4.79 -3.67 22.98
CA GLY A 13 4.46 -2.26 22.94
C GLY A 13 3.48 -1.90 21.84
N VAL A 14 3.53 -0.65 21.40
CA VAL A 14 2.63 -0.09 20.38
C VAL A 14 3.46 0.31 19.17
N THR A 15 3.08 -0.23 18.01
CA THR A 15 3.65 0.18 16.73
C THR A 15 2.65 1.04 16.00
N MET A 16 3.07 2.25 15.59
CA MET A 16 2.24 3.13 14.79
C MET A 16 2.37 2.75 13.33
N VAL A 17 1.24 2.42 12.70
CA VAL A 17 1.14 2.15 11.28
C VAL A 17 0.25 3.20 10.66
N GLU A 18 0.67 3.77 9.54
CA GLU A 18 -0.14 4.77 8.85
C GLU A 18 -0.12 4.55 7.34
N LEU A 19 -1.16 5.01 6.69
CA LEU A 19 -1.25 5.05 5.23
C LEU A 19 -0.96 6.47 4.76
N ARG A 20 -0.10 6.59 3.76
CA ARG A 20 0.18 7.86 3.09
C ARG A 20 -0.02 7.71 1.60
N ALA A 21 -0.67 8.68 0.98
CA ALA A 21 -0.84 8.65 -0.47
C ALA A 21 0.52 8.58 -1.17
N ILE A 22 0.56 7.86 -2.28
CA ILE A 22 1.75 7.84 -3.13
C ILE A 22 1.80 9.15 -3.91
N THR A 23 2.92 9.86 -3.80
CA THR A 23 3.15 11.15 -4.43
C THR A 23 4.52 11.18 -5.09
N GLU A 24 4.89 12.32 -5.68
CA GLU A 24 6.22 12.49 -6.25
C GLU A 24 7.33 12.37 -5.21
N ASP A 25 7.00 12.58 -3.92
CA ASP A 25 7.99 12.54 -2.85
C ASP A 25 8.33 11.14 -2.40
N ASN A 26 7.44 10.17 -2.59
CA ASN A 26 7.62 8.83 -2.04
C ASN A 26 7.41 7.68 -3.04
N PHE A 27 7.07 7.96 -4.30
CA PHE A 27 6.79 6.87 -5.23
C PHE A 27 8.00 5.96 -5.48
N LEU A 28 9.22 6.50 -5.37
CA LEU A 28 10.42 5.69 -5.54
C LEU A 28 10.59 4.68 -4.41
N ASP A 29 10.09 4.98 -3.22
CA ASP A 29 10.12 4.01 -2.12
C ASP A 29 9.27 2.78 -2.46
N ALA A 30 8.18 2.98 -3.20
CA ALA A 30 7.36 1.86 -3.65
C ALA A 30 8.11 0.96 -4.64
N PHE A 31 9.00 1.53 -5.47
CA PHE A 31 9.83 0.74 -6.38
C PHE A 31 10.77 -0.19 -5.63
N HIS A 32 11.21 0.21 -4.45
CA HIS A 32 12.20 -0.54 -3.68
C HIS A 32 11.59 -1.60 -2.76
N LEU A 33 10.27 -1.66 -2.68
CA LEU A 33 9.61 -2.73 -1.93
C LEU A 33 9.85 -4.07 -2.64
N LYS A 34 10.09 -5.10 -1.86
CA LYS A 34 10.43 -6.43 -2.40
C LYS A 34 9.42 -7.47 -1.94
N LEU A 35 8.94 -8.25 -2.88
CA LEU A 35 8.09 -9.39 -2.59
C LEU A 35 8.94 -10.51 -1.98
N ALA A 36 8.40 -11.24 -1.01
CA ALA A 36 9.05 -12.42 -0.50
C ALA A 36 9.15 -13.48 -1.60
N PRO A 37 10.15 -14.37 -1.55
CA PRO A 37 10.29 -15.43 -2.55
C PRO A 37 9.00 -16.22 -2.73
N GLY A 38 8.54 -16.34 -3.97
CA GLY A 38 7.31 -17.05 -4.31
C GLY A 38 6.05 -16.19 -4.31
N GLN A 39 6.06 -15.02 -3.70
CA GLN A 39 4.88 -14.16 -3.67
C GLN A 39 4.57 -13.47 -5.00
N GLU A 40 5.57 -13.31 -5.85
CA GLU A 40 5.39 -12.68 -7.16
C GLU A 40 4.41 -13.41 -8.07
N SER A 41 4.09 -14.66 -7.77
CA SER A 41 3.05 -15.40 -8.49
C SER A 41 1.63 -15.08 -7.98
N PHE A 42 1.50 -14.42 -6.84
CA PHE A 42 0.21 -14.15 -6.20
C PHE A 42 -0.16 -12.68 -6.14
N VAL A 43 0.85 -11.80 -6.11
CA VAL A 43 0.62 -10.36 -6.02
C VAL A 43 1.48 -9.63 -7.04
N SER A 44 0.98 -8.49 -7.50
CA SER A 44 1.72 -7.64 -8.43
C SER A 44 2.66 -6.72 -7.66
N HIS A 45 3.83 -6.46 -8.25
CA HIS A 45 4.72 -5.45 -7.70
C HIS A 45 4.03 -4.07 -7.74
N PRO A 46 4.30 -3.18 -6.77
CA PRO A 46 3.70 -1.83 -6.75
C PRO A 46 3.85 -1.05 -8.06
N ILE A 47 4.91 -1.24 -8.81
CA ILE A 47 5.09 -0.59 -10.11
C ILE A 47 3.90 -0.86 -11.04
N ARG A 48 3.51 -2.12 -11.15
CA ARG A 48 2.38 -2.51 -12.00
C ARG A 48 1.08 -1.92 -11.49
N SER A 49 0.90 -1.97 -10.18
CA SER A 49 -0.28 -1.40 -9.53
C SER A 49 -0.37 0.11 -9.74
N LEU A 50 0.76 0.82 -9.63
CA LEU A 50 0.79 2.26 -9.88
C LEU A 50 0.45 2.59 -11.32
N ALA A 51 0.89 1.77 -12.28
CA ALA A 51 0.52 1.95 -13.68
C ALA A 51 -0.99 1.78 -13.88
N GLN A 52 -1.58 0.78 -13.22
CA GLN A 52 -3.03 0.58 -13.26
C GLN A 52 -3.77 1.74 -12.59
N ALA A 53 -3.25 2.25 -11.48
CA ALA A 53 -3.84 3.40 -10.80
C ALA A 53 -3.87 4.63 -11.70
N TYR A 54 -2.88 4.81 -12.55
CA TYR A 54 -2.88 5.91 -13.52
C TYR A 54 -4.01 5.75 -14.54
N VAL A 55 -4.20 4.54 -15.05
CA VAL A 55 -5.23 4.25 -16.06
C VAL A 55 -6.62 4.43 -15.48
N TYR A 56 -6.84 3.99 -14.25
CA TYR A 56 -8.13 4.05 -13.56
C TYR A 56 -8.12 5.10 -12.45
N ARG A 57 -7.46 6.22 -12.69
CA ARG A 57 -7.17 7.22 -11.64
C ARG A 57 -8.38 7.83 -10.95
N GLU A 58 -9.54 7.79 -11.59
CA GLU A 58 -10.77 8.30 -10.97
C GLU A 58 -11.31 7.37 -9.89
N GLN A 59 -10.92 6.10 -9.93
CA GLN A 59 -11.41 5.08 -9.01
C GLN A 59 -10.34 4.59 -8.05
N CYS A 60 -9.08 4.76 -8.40
CA CYS A 60 -7.96 4.15 -7.68
C CYS A 60 -7.23 5.15 -6.83
N GLN A 61 -6.87 4.72 -5.61
CA GLN A 61 -6.05 5.51 -4.70
C GLN A 61 -4.95 4.62 -4.14
N PRO A 62 -3.70 4.79 -4.61
CA PRO A 62 -2.58 4.02 -4.05
C PRO A 62 -2.04 4.69 -2.79
N PHE A 63 -1.69 3.85 -1.81
CA PHE A 63 -1.09 4.29 -0.55
C PHE A 63 0.17 3.50 -0.25
N GLY A 64 1.15 4.17 0.35
CA GLY A 64 2.24 3.49 1.03
C GLY A 64 1.81 3.17 2.45
N ILE A 65 2.20 1.99 2.92
CA ILE A 65 2.01 1.57 4.31
C ILE A 65 3.30 1.88 5.04
N TYR A 66 3.22 2.70 6.08
CA TYR A 66 4.37 3.18 6.82
C TYR A 66 4.36 2.64 8.24
N ALA A 67 5.51 2.17 8.69
CA ALA A 67 5.74 1.84 10.09
C ALA A 67 6.96 2.62 10.55
N GLU A 68 6.80 3.38 11.62
CA GLU A 68 7.88 4.19 12.19
C GLU A 68 8.55 5.11 11.16
N GLY A 69 7.75 5.72 10.29
CA GLY A 69 8.23 6.66 9.30
C GLY A 69 8.85 6.07 8.06
N LYS A 70 8.86 4.74 7.94
CA LYS A 70 9.45 4.04 6.80
C LYS A 70 8.36 3.29 6.03
N MET A 71 8.39 3.37 4.70
CA MET A 71 7.45 2.60 3.87
C MET A 71 7.82 1.12 3.95
N VAL A 72 6.88 0.31 4.43
CA VAL A 72 7.05 -1.14 4.60
C VAL A 72 6.07 -1.94 3.75
N GLY A 73 5.18 -1.27 3.05
CA GLY A 73 4.22 -1.95 2.21
C GLY A 73 3.47 -0.99 1.31
N TYR A 74 2.54 -1.55 0.57
CA TYR A 74 1.78 -0.83 -0.43
C TYR A 74 0.36 -1.39 -0.48
N VAL A 75 -0.61 -0.51 -0.65
CA VAL A 75 -2.00 -0.93 -0.84
C VAL A 75 -2.65 -0.02 -1.87
N MET A 76 -3.40 -0.62 -2.79
CA MET A 76 -4.25 0.14 -3.70
C MET A 76 -5.70 -0.08 -3.38
N VAL A 77 -6.38 1.02 -3.09
CA VAL A 77 -7.81 1.03 -2.80
C VAL A 77 -8.55 1.46 -4.06
N ILE A 78 -9.62 0.78 -4.39
CA ILE A 78 -10.48 1.13 -5.51
C ILE A 78 -11.88 1.43 -4.99
N TYR A 79 -12.52 2.45 -5.57
CA TYR A 79 -13.91 2.74 -5.32
C TYR A 79 -14.76 2.06 -6.40
N ASP A 80 -15.66 1.18 -5.97
CA ASP A 80 -16.56 0.47 -6.89
C ASP A 80 -17.87 1.24 -7.00
N TYR A 81 -18.11 1.86 -8.15
CA TYR A 81 -19.31 2.66 -8.39
C TYR A 81 -20.58 1.80 -8.48
N ASP A 82 -20.44 0.53 -8.84
CA ASP A 82 -21.61 -0.36 -8.97
C ASP A 82 -22.16 -0.78 -7.62
N VAL A 83 -21.29 -0.90 -6.62
CA VAL A 83 -21.66 -1.32 -5.27
C VAL A 83 -21.47 -0.20 -4.24
N PRO A 84 -21.32 1.05 -4.62
CA PRO A 84 -20.78 2.25 -3.96
C PRO A 84 -20.02 1.96 -2.66
N GLU A 85 -18.88 1.30 -2.79
CA GLU A 85 -18.03 1.01 -1.64
C GLU A 85 -16.56 0.96 -2.05
N TYR A 86 -15.66 1.04 -1.05
CA TYR A 86 -14.23 0.90 -1.26
C TYR A 86 -13.82 -0.55 -1.10
N ASP A 87 -12.84 -0.95 -1.91
CA ASP A 87 -12.29 -2.30 -1.89
C ASP A 87 -10.78 -2.22 -1.98
N ILE A 88 -10.09 -3.23 -1.48
CA ILE A 88 -8.66 -3.35 -1.66
C ILE A 88 -8.41 -4.16 -2.92
N TRP A 89 -7.72 -3.55 -3.88
CA TRP A 89 -7.41 -4.21 -5.15
C TRP A 89 -6.04 -4.89 -5.12
N HIS A 90 -5.05 -4.20 -4.56
CA HIS A 90 -3.70 -4.75 -4.42
C HIS A 90 -3.16 -4.44 -3.04
N MET A 91 -2.40 -5.38 -2.48
CA MET A 91 -1.73 -5.16 -1.20
C MET A 91 -0.49 -6.02 -1.14
N MET A 92 0.63 -5.43 -0.66
CA MET A 92 1.83 -6.20 -0.39
C MET A 92 2.60 -5.57 0.77
N ILE A 93 3.34 -6.42 1.48
CA ILE A 93 4.24 -6.01 2.56
C ILE A 93 5.65 -6.40 2.14
N ASP A 94 6.62 -5.51 2.36
CA ASP A 94 8.01 -5.77 2.03
C ASP A 94 8.51 -7.04 2.73
N GLU A 95 9.37 -7.81 2.05
CA GLU A 95 9.87 -9.08 2.57
C GLU A 95 10.56 -8.94 3.92
N SER A 96 11.17 -7.78 4.19
CA SER A 96 11.87 -7.52 5.44
C SER A 96 10.95 -7.47 6.66
N MET A 97 9.64 -7.33 6.44
CA MET A 97 8.64 -7.19 7.50
C MET A 97 7.74 -8.42 7.65
N GLN A 98 8.05 -9.45 6.94
CA GLN A 98 7.27 -10.68 6.99
C GLN A 98 7.90 -11.73 7.90
#